data_6a81f2d45b6ef7d7a1d56758bce3152c
#
_entry.id   6a81f2d45b6ef7d7a1d56758bce3152c
#
_cell.length_a   1.000
_cell.length_b   1.000
_cell.length_c   1.000
_cell.angle_alpha   90.00
_cell.angle_beta   90.00
_cell.angle_gamma   90.00
#
_symmetry.space_group_name_H-M   'P 1'
#
loop_
_entity.id
_entity.type
_entity.pdbx_description
1 polymer ?
#
loop_
_entity_poly.entity_id
_entity_poly.type
_entity_poly.pdbx_seq_one_letter_code
_entity_poly.pdbx_strand_id
1 'polypeptide(L)'
;QNGLREQEAYNHLEEREYGNFPNYTREFLPVQCQHCDNPPCVKVCPTGASHKRKDGVVLVNKDDCIGCKYCIAACPYNVRIIKREGYIEKCRFCIEFVEKGEKPACVTTCMTGVRMFGDLDDQNSEISRYITKHRLRQLKAELNTKPRIYYKRA
;
A
#
# COMPACT_ATOMS: atom_id res chain seq x y z
N GLN A 1 -2.74 18.40 6.02
CA GLN A 1 -1.82 17.65 5.51
C GLN A 1 -2.08 17.20 4.07
N ASN A 2 -2.75 16.16 3.68
CA ASN A 2 -2.91 15.82 2.26
C ASN A 2 -4.19 16.38 1.61
N GLY A 3 -4.92 17.30 2.27
CA GLY A 3 -6.17 17.86 1.76
C GLY A 3 -7.25 16.81 1.47
N LEU A 4 -7.22 15.68 2.18
CA LEU A 4 -8.17 14.59 2.02
C LEU A 4 -9.51 14.92 2.69
N ARG A 5 -10.59 14.61 2.02
CA ARG A 5 -11.92 14.60 2.63
C ARG A 5 -12.12 13.31 3.42
N GLU A 6 -13.15 13.28 4.26
CA GLU A 6 -13.49 12.13 5.12
C GLU A 6 -13.61 10.82 4.35
N GLN A 7 -14.03 10.87 3.09
CA GLN A 7 -14.16 9.70 2.19
C GLN A 7 -12.91 9.40 1.37
N GLU A 8 -11.86 10.22 1.44
CA GLU A 8 -10.64 10.11 0.64
C GLU A 8 -9.48 9.55 1.48
N ALA A 9 -9.62 8.36 2.03
CA ALA A 9 -8.57 7.72 2.80
C ALA A 9 -7.55 6.99 1.91
N TYR A 10 -6.25 7.14 2.19
CA TYR A 10 -5.19 6.37 1.52
C TYR A 10 -5.04 4.94 2.04
N ASN A 11 -5.70 4.62 3.13
CA ASN A 11 -5.84 3.28 3.65
C ASN A 11 -7.30 3.06 4.08
N HIS A 12 -7.74 1.82 4.04
CA HIS A 12 -9.02 1.40 4.60
C HIS A 12 -8.81 0.18 5.49
N LEU A 13 -9.80 -0.11 6.29
CA LEU A 13 -9.81 -1.26 7.18
C LEU A 13 -10.70 -2.34 6.56
N GLU A 14 -10.14 -3.51 6.27
CA GLU A 14 -10.90 -4.71 5.97
C GLU A 14 -11.19 -5.45 7.27
N GLU A 15 -12.46 -5.73 7.52
CA GLU A 15 -12.88 -6.59 8.62
C GLU A 15 -13.13 -8.00 8.10
N ARG A 16 -12.59 -8.97 8.81
CA ARG A 16 -12.75 -10.39 8.48
C ARG A 16 -13.19 -11.15 9.70
N GLU A 17 -14.16 -12.00 9.51
CA GLU A 17 -14.73 -12.83 10.58
C GLU A 17 -14.48 -14.30 10.26
N TYR A 18 -14.05 -15.05 11.26
CA TYR A 18 -13.73 -16.48 11.14
C TYR A 18 -14.36 -17.27 12.27
N GLY A 19 -14.72 -18.53 11.98
CA GLY A 19 -15.27 -19.44 12.97
C GLY A 19 -16.77 -19.28 13.16
N ASN A 20 -17.32 -20.03 14.11
CA ASN A 20 -18.71 -20.04 14.53
C ASN A 20 -18.79 -19.90 16.03
N PHE A 21 -19.89 -19.38 16.54
CA PHE A 21 -20.11 -19.30 17.99
C PHE A 21 -19.99 -20.70 18.64
N PRO A 22 -19.30 -20.83 19.79
CA PRO A 22 -18.64 -19.79 20.58
C PRO A 22 -17.19 -19.45 20.13
N ASN A 23 -16.62 -20.14 19.16
CA ASN A 23 -15.24 -19.97 18.69
C ASN A 23 -15.18 -18.99 17.51
N TYR A 24 -15.37 -17.71 17.80
CA TYR A 24 -15.44 -16.63 16.82
C TYR A 24 -14.22 -15.71 16.94
N THR A 25 -13.61 -15.38 15.80
CA THR A 25 -12.47 -14.45 15.72
C THR A 25 -12.77 -13.36 14.71
N ARG A 26 -12.48 -12.11 15.07
CA ARG A 26 -12.56 -10.96 14.18
C ARG A 26 -11.18 -10.35 13.97
N GLU A 27 -10.78 -10.23 12.71
CA GLU A 27 -9.51 -9.64 12.28
C GLU A 27 -9.76 -8.28 11.64
N PHE A 28 -8.94 -7.30 11.99
CA PHE A 28 -8.94 -5.97 11.38
C PHE A 28 -7.65 -5.79 10.58
N LEU A 29 -7.78 -5.65 9.27
CA LEU A 29 -6.65 -5.59 8.36
C LEU A 29 -6.54 -4.20 7.73
N PRO A 30 -5.54 -3.38 8.07
CA PRO A 30 -5.31 -2.10 7.42
C PRO A 30 -4.71 -2.31 6.02
N VAL A 31 -5.46 -1.95 4.98
CA VAL A 31 -5.06 -2.10 3.59
C VAL A 31 -4.74 -0.74 2.98
N GLN A 32 -3.58 -0.64 2.36
CA GLN A 32 -3.08 0.54 1.65
C GLN A 32 -2.45 0.13 0.32
N CYS A 33 -1.96 1.10 -0.46
CA CYS A 33 -1.22 0.75 -1.68
C CYS A 33 -0.06 -0.19 -1.35
N GLN A 34 -0.01 -1.32 -2.04
CA GLN A 34 0.98 -2.37 -1.79
C GLN A 34 2.32 -2.11 -2.47
N HIS A 35 2.45 -1.04 -3.25
CA HIS A 35 3.66 -0.70 -4.03
C HIS A 35 4.27 -1.91 -4.72
N CYS A 36 3.42 -2.62 -5.46
CA CYS A 36 3.72 -3.90 -6.10
C CYS A 36 4.96 -3.84 -6.99
N ASP A 37 5.75 -4.92 -7.05
CA ASP A 37 6.85 -5.03 -8.00
C ASP A 37 6.36 -5.24 -9.43
N ASN A 38 5.22 -5.93 -9.58
CA ASN A 38 4.53 -6.12 -10.85
C ASN A 38 3.18 -5.39 -10.81
N PRO A 39 3.15 -4.04 -10.89
CA PRO A 39 1.94 -3.25 -10.64
C PRO A 39 1.01 -3.24 -11.85
N PRO A 40 -0.17 -3.89 -11.80
CA PRO A 40 -1.12 -3.87 -12.92
C PRO A 40 -1.62 -2.46 -13.22
N CYS A 41 -1.74 -1.62 -12.20
CA CYS A 41 -2.18 -0.24 -12.32
C CYS A 41 -1.21 0.68 -13.11
N VAL A 42 0.05 0.30 -13.23
CA VAL A 42 1.02 0.98 -14.11
C VAL A 42 0.84 0.51 -15.54
N LYS A 43 0.66 -0.79 -15.74
CA LYS A 43 0.53 -1.40 -17.07
C LYS A 43 -0.68 -0.90 -17.85
N VAL A 44 -1.78 -0.60 -17.16
CA VAL A 44 -3.02 -0.14 -17.80
C VAL A 44 -3.12 1.38 -17.97
N CYS A 45 -2.12 2.14 -17.52
CA CYS A 45 -2.15 3.59 -17.58
C CYS A 45 -1.77 4.07 -18.99
N PRO A 46 -2.71 4.66 -19.76
CA PRO A 46 -2.44 5.05 -21.16
C PRO A 46 -1.48 6.23 -21.28
N THR A 47 -1.42 7.09 -20.26
CA THR A 47 -0.57 8.29 -20.25
C THR A 47 0.76 8.10 -19.52
N GLY A 48 0.96 6.95 -18.84
CA GLY A 48 2.11 6.75 -17.97
C GLY A 48 2.05 7.53 -16.65
N ALA A 49 0.97 8.25 -16.37
CA ALA A 49 0.79 8.98 -15.11
C ALA A 49 0.98 8.08 -13.88
N SER A 50 0.45 6.86 -13.93
CA SER A 50 0.77 5.83 -12.93
C SER A 50 2.06 5.14 -13.32
N HIS A 51 3.12 5.31 -12.54
CA HIS A 51 4.45 4.80 -12.85
C HIS A 51 5.11 4.18 -11.62
N LYS A 52 6.13 3.36 -11.84
CA LYS A 52 7.00 2.80 -10.81
C LYS A 52 8.37 3.46 -10.90
N ARG A 53 8.86 3.98 -9.80
CA ARG A 53 10.21 4.55 -9.68
C ARG A 53 11.29 3.46 -9.61
N LYS A 54 12.55 3.85 -9.78
CA LYS A 54 13.70 2.93 -9.66
C LYS A 54 13.84 2.31 -8.27
N ASP A 55 13.44 3.05 -7.22
CA ASP A 55 13.40 2.60 -5.84
C ASP A 55 12.20 1.68 -5.50
N GLY A 56 11.39 1.35 -6.50
CA GLY A 56 10.24 0.45 -6.35
C GLY A 56 8.95 1.15 -5.93
N VAL A 57 8.97 2.43 -5.57
CA VAL A 57 7.77 3.16 -5.17
C VAL A 57 6.88 3.42 -6.38
N VAL A 58 5.60 3.03 -6.29
CA VAL A 58 4.62 3.33 -7.33
C VAL A 58 3.98 4.68 -7.02
N LEU A 59 3.98 5.58 -7.99
CA LEU A 59 3.41 6.93 -7.87
C LEU A 59 2.38 7.22 -8.97
N VAL A 60 1.71 8.36 -8.84
CA VAL A 60 0.84 8.95 -9.86
C VAL A 60 1.28 10.39 -10.06
N ASN A 61 1.62 10.76 -11.30
CA ASN A 61 1.79 12.15 -11.68
C ASN A 61 0.40 12.74 -11.97
N LYS A 62 -0.01 13.72 -11.17
CA LYS A 62 -1.33 14.35 -11.29
C LYS A 62 -1.51 15.11 -12.62
N ASP A 63 -0.42 15.71 -13.11
CA ASP A 63 -0.47 16.57 -14.31
C ASP A 63 -0.64 15.75 -15.61
N ASP A 64 -0.19 14.48 -15.60
CA ASP A 64 -0.36 13.54 -16.71
C ASP A 64 -1.63 12.70 -16.59
N CYS A 65 -2.34 12.78 -15.44
CA CYS A 65 -3.48 11.91 -15.15
C CYS A 65 -4.77 12.45 -15.80
N ILE A 66 -5.31 11.72 -16.77
CA ILE A 66 -6.57 12.06 -17.46
C ILE A 66 -7.83 11.53 -16.75
N GLY A 67 -7.71 10.94 -15.56
CA GLY A 67 -8.86 10.46 -14.79
C GLY A 67 -9.62 9.26 -15.38
N CYS A 68 -9.04 8.49 -16.29
CA CYS A 68 -9.70 7.38 -17.01
C CYS A 68 -10.11 6.19 -16.10
N LYS A 69 -9.65 6.14 -14.86
CA LYS A 69 -9.99 5.14 -13.81
C LYS A 69 -9.53 3.70 -14.09
N TYR A 70 -8.85 3.38 -15.21
CA TYR A 70 -8.37 2.03 -15.50
C TYR A 70 -7.49 1.47 -14.37
N CYS A 71 -6.66 2.30 -13.77
CA CYS A 71 -5.81 1.90 -12.65
C CYS A 71 -6.60 1.59 -11.36
N ILE A 72 -7.82 2.10 -11.20
CA ILE A 72 -8.74 1.71 -10.11
C ILE A 72 -9.24 0.29 -10.37
N ALA A 73 -9.80 0.06 -11.58
CA ALA A 73 -10.33 -1.25 -11.97
C ALA A 73 -9.25 -2.36 -11.94
N ALA A 74 -8.01 -2.03 -12.30
CA ALA A 74 -6.90 -2.97 -12.31
C ALA A 74 -6.29 -3.24 -10.92
N CYS A 75 -6.62 -2.46 -9.89
CA CYS A 75 -6.03 -2.61 -8.56
C CYS A 75 -6.77 -3.66 -7.74
N PRO A 76 -6.18 -4.83 -7.43
CA PRO A 76 -6.89 -5.87 -6.68
C PRO A 76 -7.07 -5.54 -5.20
N TYR A 77 -6.41 -4.48 -4.72
CA TYR A 77 -6.46 -4.05 -3.31
C TYR A 77 -7.43 -2.90 -3.06
N ASN A 78 -8.06 -2.36 -4.11
CA ASN A 78 -9.05 -1.27 -4.03
C ASN A 78 -8.57 -0.04 -3.22
N VAL A 79 -7.31 0.38 -3.44
CA VAL A 79 -6.63 1.42 -2.66
C VAL A 79 -6.36 2.72 -3.43
N ARG A 80 -7.07 2.92 -4.53
CA ARG A 80 -6.99 4.13 -5.34
C ARG A 80 -8.25 4.95 -5.18
N ILE A 81 -8.08 6.24 -4.98
CA ILE A 81 -9.17 7.21 -4.77
C ILE A 81 -9.21 8.21 -5.92
N ILE A 82 -10.38 8.76 -6.14
CA ILE A 82 -10.60 9.85 -7.10
C ILE A 82 -10.58 11.16 -6.32
N LYS A 83 -9.68 12.05 -6.67
CA LYS A 83 -9.62 13.38 -6.08
C LYS A 83 -10.69 14.29 -6.71
N ARG A 84 -11.05 15.35 -5.99
CA ARG A 84 -12.05 16.33 -6.46
C ARG A 84 -11.69 16.93 -7.82
N GLU A 85 -10.41 17.11 -8.06
CA GLU A 85 -9.83 17.67 -9.30
C GLU A 85 -9.87 16.67 -10.47
N GLY A 86 -10.41 15.46 -10.25
CA GLY A 86 -10.62 14.44 -11.29
C GLY A 86 -9.45 13.48 -11.51
N TYR A 87 -8.28 13.71 -10.92
CA TYR A 87 -7.16 12.78 -11.03
C TYR A 87 -7.22 11.64 -9.98
N ILE A 88 -6.45 10.59 -10.20
CA ILE A 88 -6.39 9.43 -9.30
C ILE A 88 -5.21 9.58 -8.34
N GLU A 89 -5.46 9.31 -7.06
CA GLU A 89 -4.45 9.37 -6.02
C GLU A 89 -4.45 8.07 -5.18
N LYS A 90 -3.42 7.87 -4.39
CA LYS A 90 -3.24 6.74 -3.47
C LYS A 90 -2.14 7.04 -2.46
N CYS A 91 -1.87 6.12 -1.53
CA CYS A 91 -0.69 6.20 -0.68
C CYS A 91 0.58 6.41 -1.51
N ARG A 92 1.31 7.49 -1.22
CA ARG A 92 2.55 7.89 -1.91
C ARG A 92 3.80 7.35 -1.23
N PHE A 93 3.64 6.53 -0.20
CA PHE A 93 4.72 6.04 0.65
C PHE A 93 5.45 7.15 1.43
N CYS A 94 4.82 8.30 1.60
CA CYS A 94 5.41 9.51 2.19
C CYS A 94 6.78 9.84 1.58
N ILE A 95 6.87 9.79 0.24
CA ILE A 95 8.13 9.88 -0.49
C ILE A 95 8.95 11.11 -0.10
N GLU A 96 8.29 12.20 0.25
CA GLU A 96 8.90 13.45 0.68
C GLU A 96 9.70 13.31 2.01
N PHE A 97 9.33 12.36 2.85
CA PHE A 97 10.04 12.00 4.08
C PHE A 97 11.10 10.94 3.82
N VAL A 98 10.75 9.93 3.04
CA VAL A 98 11.65 8.82 2.71
C VAL A 98 12.89 9.30 1.97
N GLU A 99 12.78 10.25 1.05
CA GLU A 99 13.92 10.87 0.35
C GLU A 99 14.87 11.64 1.28
N LYS A 100 14.39 12.05 2.45
CA LYS A 100 15.20 12.67 3.51
C LYS A 100 15.77 11.68 4.51
N GLY A 101 15.55 10.38 4.30
CA GLY A 101 15.93 9.32 5.24
C GLY A 101 14.98 9.17 6.43
N GLU A 102 13.83 9.83 6.40
CA GLU A 102 12.82 9.75 7.45
C GLU A 102 11.84 8.58 7.21
N LYS A 103 11.17 8.14 8.27
CA LYS A 103 10.15 7.08 8.16
C LYS A 103 8.81 7.65 7.68
N PRO A 104 8.00 6.82 6.97
CA PRO A 104 6.63 7.22 6.60
C PRO A 104 5.78 7.60 7.82
N ALA A 105 4.90 8.59 7.67
CA ALA A 105 4.07 9.11 8.75
C ALA A 105 3.26 8.02 9.47
N CYS A 106 2.72 7.03 8.73
CA CYS A 106 1.96 5.93 9.33
C CYS A 106 2.82 4.99 10.21
N VAL A 107 4.14 5.03 10.06
CA VAL A 107 5.08 4.30 10.92
C VAL A 107 5.42 5.12 12.16
N THR A 108 5.75 6.41 11.97
CA THR A 108 6.10 7.32 13.08
C THR A 108 4.96 7.57 14.04
N THR A 109 3.71 7.62 13.55
CA THR A 109 2.52 7.84 14.38
C THR A 109 1.93 6.56 14.97
N CYS A 110 2.51 5.39 14.68
CA CYS A 110 2.02 4.11 15.19
C CYS A 110 2.40 3.95 16.68
N MET A 111 1.47 4.20 17.58
CA MET A 111 1.69 4.14 19.03
C MET A 111 2.11 2.73 19.52
N THR A 112 1.64 1.69 18.86
CA THR A 112 1.93 0.30 19.22
C THR A 112 3.20 -0.25 18.58
N GLY A 113 3.84 0.51 17.67
CA GLY A 113 5.04 0.09 16.96
C GLY A 113 4.85 -1.10 16.00
N VAL A 114 3.62 -1.49 15.69
CA VAL A 114 3.34 -2.66 14.81
C VAL A 114 3.62 -2.38 13.33
N ARG A 115 3.78 -1.12 12.95
CA ARG A 115 4.16 -0.75 11.60
C ARG A 115 5.66 -0.58 11.51
N MET A 116 6.29 -1.38 10.69
CA MET A 116 7.72 -1.35 10.41
C MET A 116 7.99 -0.83 9.00
N PHE A 117 9.12 -0.19 8.80
CA PHE A 117 9.58 0.30 7.51
C PHE A 117 11.08 0.06 7.37
N GLY A 118 11.52 -0.33 6.18
CA GLY A 118 12.93 -0.54 5.88
C GLY A 118 13.13 -1.01 4.45
N ASP A 119 14.39 -1.22 4.11
CA ASP A 119 14.81 -1.72 2.81
C ASP A 119 14.64 -3.25 2.75
N LEU A 120 13.84 -3.70 1.78
CA LEU A 120 13.60 -5.14 1.53
C LEU A 120 14.69 -5.76 0.65
N ASP A 121 15.47 -4.96 -0.06
CA ASP A 121 16.55 -5.44 -0.92
C ASP A 121 17.83 -5.70 -0.12
N ASP A 122 17.94 -5.10 1.09
CA ASP A 122 18.96 -5.46 2.08
C ASP A 122 18.50 -6.64 2.95
N GLN A 123 19.10 -7.81 2.71
CA GLN A 123 18.80 -9.04 3.47
C GLN A 123 19.17 -8.92 4.97
N ASN A 124 20.09 -8.03 5.32
CA ASN A 124 20.53 -7.80 6.69
C ASN A 124 19.70 -6.73 7.41
N SER A 125 18.79 -6.08 6.72
CA SER A 125 17.90 -5.08 7.33
C SER A 125 17.04 -5.70 8.43
N GLU A 126 16.65 -4.90 9.40
CA GLU A 126 15.76 -5.33 10.49
C GLU A 126 14.44 -5.90 9.93
N ILE A 127 13.86 -5.23 8.91
CA ILE A 127 12.59 -5.64 8.32
C ILE A 127 12.72 -6.99 7.58
N SER A 128 13.79 -7.21 6.83
CA SER A 128 14.00 -8.48 6.10
C SER A 128 14.15 -9.66 7.05
N ARG A 129 14.92 -9.47 8.13
CA ARG A 129 15.05 -10.46 9.20
C ARG A 129 13.72 -10.71 9.92
N TYR A 130 12.95 -9.66 10.18
CA TYR A 130 11.65 -9.79 10.84
C TYR A 130 10.64 -10.55 9.99
N ILE A 131 10.57 -10.26 8.67
CA ILE A 131 9.71 -10.96 7.71
C ILE A 131 10.02 -12.45 7.71
N THR A 132 11.29 -12.82 7.61
CA THR A 132 11.75 -14.21 7.58
C THR A 132 11.45 -14.93 8.90
N LYS A 133 11.82 -14.32 10.02
CA LYS A 133 11.62 -14.87 11.37
C LYS A 133 10.15 -15.18 11.67
N HIS A 134 9.26 -14.28 11.28
CA HIS A 134 7.82 -14.38 11.58
C HIS A 134 6.98 -14.92 10.42
N ARG A 135 7.62 -15.30 9.30
CA ARG A 135 6.95 -15.85 8.11
C ARG A 135 5.79 -14.97 7.64
N LEU A 136 6.03 -13.65 7.55
CA LEU A 136 5.00 -12.70 7.14
C LEU A 136 4.51 -12.99 5.72
N ARG A 137 3.26 -12.65 5.47
CA ARG A 137 2.60 -12.96 4.19
C ARG A 137 2.19 -11.69 3.45
N GLN A 138 2.23 -11.77 2.13
CA GLN A 138 1.69 -10.76 1.23
C GLN A 138 0.18 -11.00 1.03
N LEU A 139 -0.58 -9.92 0.81
CA LEU A 139 -1.98 -10.02 0.45
C LEU A 139 -2.12 -10.47 -1.02
N LYS A 140 -3.06 -11.39 -1.29
CA LYS A 140 -3.40 -11.83 -2.64
C LYS A 140 -2.17 -12.23 -3.46
N ALA A 141 -1.26 -12.99 -2.84
CA ALA A 141 0.00 -13.43 -3.47
C ALA A 141 -0.24 -14.22 -4.77
N GLU A 142 -1.38 -14.93 -4.85
CA GLU A 142 -1.84 -15.70 -6.02
C GLU A 142 -2.02 -14.86 -7.28
N LEU A 143 -2.23 -13.54 -7.15
CA LEU A 143 -2.38 -12.63 -8.29
C LEU A 143 -1.05 -12.20 -8.93
N ASN A 144 0.07 -12.65 -8.38
CA ASN A 144 1.43 -12.37 -8.86
C ASN A 144 1.75 -10.87 -9.08
N THR A 145 1.13 -10.02 -8.30
CA THR A 145 1.43 -8.58 -8.30
C THR A 145 2.69 -8.24 -7.51
N LYS A 146 3.21 -9.20 -6.74
CA LYS A 146 4.39 -9.09 -5.88
C LYS A 146 4.32 -7.84 -4.97
N PRO A 147 3.40 -7.82 -3.99
CA PRO A 147 3.28 -6.72 -3.04
C PRO A 147 4.56 -6.51 -2.23
N ARG A 148 4.88 -5.27 -1.88
CA ARG A 148 5.98 -4.93 -0.95
C ARG A 148 5.50 -4.64 0.49
N ILE A 149 4.24 -4.90 0.79
CA ILE A 149 3.69 -4.84 2.14
C ILE A 149 3.44 -6.26 2.64
N TYR A 150 3.93 -6.54 3.83
CA TYR A 150 3.83 -7.84 4.48
C TYR A 150 3.00 -7.73 5.74
N TYR A 151 2.24 -8.76 6.03
CA TYR A 151 1.33 -8.81 7.17
C TYR A 151 1.66 -10.01 8.06
N LYS A 152 1.68 -9.76 9.36
CA LYS A 152 1.65 -10.82 10.38
C LYS A 152 0.18 -11.14 10.65
N ARG A 153 -0.21 -12.37 10.43
CA ARG A 153 -1.50 -12.86 10.91
C ARG A 153 -1.38 -13.27 12.38
N ALA A 154 -2.45 -13.04 13.11
CA ALA A 154 -2.60 -13.54 14.49
C ALA A 154 -2.65 -15.07 14.51
#